data_e001e4f5b069b4caf085ddf1ed4cc31c
#
_entry.id   e001e4f5b069b4caf085ddf1ed4cc31c
#
_cell.length_a   1.000
_cell.length_b   1.000
_cell.length_c   1.000
_cell.angle_alpha   90.00
_cell.angle_beta   90.00
_cell.angle_gamma   90.00
#
_symmetry.space_group_name_H-M   'P 1'
#
loop_
_entity.id
_entity.type
_entity.pdbx_description
1 polymer ?
#
loop_
_entity_poly.entity_id
_entity_poly.type
_entity_poly.pdbx_seq_one_letter_code
_entity_poly.pdbx_strand_id
1 'polypeptide(L)'
;MLSEHLANLDIEELKVRVPDEIRKLAEPLVRWQESIVERERRLGRYVMPGAVTHRGLANAMERANLAVRRGQADAYGSMSRIGLAMSLHHLINHLLCQGLAAAKEFLDRKETGEDAEKKNSRNLLRDSRIRSLRDSLAEMPESHSKVGAVRRLVRERIRRDPESRIIVFATYRDTVSALETALLNLK
;
A
#
# COMPACT_ATOMS: atom_id res chain seq x y z
N MET A 1 21.64 23.45 30.57
CA MET A 1 20.23 23.59 30.95
C MET A 1 19.30 23.34 29.77
N LEU A 2 19.42 22.18 29.10
CA LEU A 2 18.50 21.73 28.01
C LEU A 2 17.89 20.35 28.28
N SER A 3 18.21 19.72 29.42
CA SER A 3 17.76 18.37 29.77
C SER A 3 16.45 18.32 30.57
N GLU A 4 15.90 19.46 31.01
CA GLU A 4 14.74 19.50 31.90
C GLU A 4 13.38 19.59 31.17
N HIS A 5 13.35 19.64 29.82
CA HIS A 5 12.12 19.74 29.04
C HIS A 5 11.85 18.56 28.11
N LEU A 6 12.64 17.49 28.20
CA LEU A 6 12.29 16.26 27.50
C LEU A 6 11.22 15.52 28.32
N ALA A 7 9.96 15.71 27.92
CA ALA A 7 8.89 14.86 28.42
C ALA A 7 9.30 13.39 28.23
N ASN A 8 9.12 12.57 29.28
CA ASN A 8 9.30 11.13 29.15
C ASN A 8 8.36 10.63 28.04
N LEU A 9 8.96 10.20 26.92
CA LEU A 9 8.22 9.64 25.81
C LEU A 9 7.95 8.17 26.12
N ASP A 10 6.69 7.86 26.43
CA ASP A 10 6.23 6.47 26.52
C ASP A 10 5.72 6.02 25.15
N ILE A 11 6.33 4.98 24.59
CA ILE A 11 6.03 4.48 23.26
C ILE A 11 5.32 3.13 23.41
N GLU A 12 4.06 3.10 22.96
CA GLU A 12 3.25 1.90 22.92
C GLU A 12 2.99 1.47 21.47
N GLU A 13 3.39 0.24 21.10
CA GLU A 13 3.13 -0.32 19.77
C GLU A 13 1.81 -1.09 19.76
N LEU A 14 0.83 -0.63 19.00
CA LEU A 14 -0.43 -1.34 18.81
C LEU A 14 -0.44 -2.11 17.47
N LYS A 15 -0.48 -3.44 17.55
CA LYS A 15 -0.64 -4.32 16.39
C LYS A 15 -2.11 -4.51 16.07
N VAL A 16 -2.52 -4.07 14.88
CA VAL A 16 -3.90 -4.21 14.40
C VAL A 16 -3.96 -5.33 13.37
N ARG A 17 -4.82 -6.32 13.60
CA ARG A 17 -5.02 -7.43 12.67
C ARG A 17 -5.80 -6.95 11.45
N VAL A 18 -5.29 -7.29 10.25
CA VAL A 18 -6.03 -7.09 9.00
C VAL A 18 -7.20 -8.07 8.95
N PRO A 19 -8.43 -7.63 8.64
CA PRO A 19 -9.59 -8.52 8.50
C PRO A 19 -9.33 -9.63 7.47
N ASP A 20 -9.86 -10.83 7.72
CA ASP A 20 -9.66 -11.98 6.86
C ASP A 20 -10.23 -11.78 5.46
N GLU A 21 -11.31 -11.02 5.33
CA GLU A 21 -11.91 -10.63 4.05
C GLU A 21 -10.96 -9.80 3.20
N ILE A 22 -10.30 -8.81 3.79
CA ILE A 22 -9.30 -7.99 3.09
C ILE A 22 -8.08 -8.82 2.70
N ARG A 23 -7.65 -9.74 3.57
CA ARG A 23 -6.54 -10.67 3.24
C ARG A 23 -6.87 -11.57 2.05
N LYS A 24 -8.11 -12.08 1.98
CA LYS A 24 -8.60 -12.89 0.86
C LYS A 24 -8.61 -12.10 -0.46
N LEU A 25 -8.95 -10.81 -0.43
CA LEU A 25 -8.87 -9.95 -1.61
C LEU A 25 -7.43 -9.72 -2.09
N ALA A 26 -6.48 -9.60 -1.16
CA ALA A 26 -5.09 -9.37 -1.48
C ALA A 26 -4.37 -10.64 -1.98
N GLU A 27 -4.79 -11.83 -1.56
CA GLU A 27 -4.10 -13.09 -1.84
C GLU A 27 -3.86 -13.38 -3.33
N PRO A 28 -4.83 -13.23 -4.26
CA PRO A 28 -4.60 -13.43 -5.69
C PRO A 28 -3.56 -12.46 -6.26
N LEU A 29 -3.47 -11.24 -5.73
CA LEU A 29 -2.50 -10.22 -6.14
C LEU A 29 -1.11 -10.55 -5.63
N VAL A 30 -1.00 -11.04 -4.39
CA VAL A 30 0.26 -11.49 -3.80
C VAL A 30 0.83 -12.64 -4.62
N ARG A 31 0.03 -13.66 -4.91
CA ARG A 31 0.45 -14.80 -5.75
C ARG A 31 0.88 -14.36 -7.15
N TRP A 32 0.18 -13.39 -7.72
CA TRP A 32 0.54 -12.82 -9.01
C TRP A 32 1.88 -12.08 -8.95
N GLN A 33 2.07 -11.23 -7.96
CA GLN A 33 3.34 -10.54 -7.74
C GLN A 33 4.49 -11.53 -7.57
N GLU A 34 4.31 -12.55 -6.73
CA GLU A 34 5.30 -13.59 -6.49
C GLU A 34 5.66 -14.33 -7.77
N SER A 35 4.69 -14.67 -8.62
CA SER A 35 4.92 -15.34 -9.90
C SER A 35 5.78 -14.51 -10.85
N ILE A 36 5.58 -13.18 -10.88
CA ILE A 36 6.38 -12.27 -11.69
C ILE A 36 7.81 -12.20 -11.13
N VAL A 37 7.94 -12.01 -9.83
CA VAL A 37 9.25 -11.92 -9.14
C VAL A 37 10.05 -13.20 -9.31
N GLU A 38 9.42 -14.36 -9.13
CA GLU A 38 10.06 -15.65 -9.27
C GLU A 38 10.54 -15.89 -10.71
N ARG A 39 9.74 -15.49 -11.71
CA ARG A 39 10.16 -15.53 -13.12
C ARG A 39 11.41 -14.71 -13.36
N GLU A 40 11.49 -13.48 -12.83
CA GLU A 40 12.68 -12.62 -12.98
C GLU A 40 13.90 -13.21 -12.27
N ARG A 41 13.70 -13.84 -11.12
CA ARG A 41 14.76 -14.55 -10.37
C ARG A 41 15.32 -15.73 -11.15
N ARG A 42 14.45 -16.57 -11.74
CA ARG A 42 14.88 -17.72 -12.57
C ARG A 42 15.66 -17.30 -13.80
N LEU A 43 15.36 -16.14 -14.35
CA LEU A 43 16.13 -15.55 -15.44
C LEU A 43 17.51 -15.04 -14.97
N GLY A 44 17.82 -15.09 -13.67
CA GLY A 44 19.05 -14.57 -13.09
C GLY A 44 19.21 -13.07 -13.24
N ARG A 45 18.10 -12.34 -13.42
CA ARG A 45 18.12 -10.92 -13.79
C ARG A 45 17.52 -10.05 -12.69
N TYR A 46 18.10 -8.93 -12.50
CA TYR A 46 17.63 -7.74 -11.79
C TYR A 46 17.01 -7.94 -10.40
N VAL A 47 16.14 -8.93 -10.17
CA VAL A 47 15.48 -9.16 -8.87
C VAL A 47 16.31 -10.11 -8.02
N MET A 48 16.81 -9.61 -6.90
CA MET A 48 17.62 -10.39 -5.95
C MET A 48 16.76 -11.37 -5.14
N PRO A 49 17.35 -12.46 -4.61
CA PRO A 49 16.70 -13.32 -3.63
C PRO A 49 16.25 -12.55 -2.38
N GLY A 50 15.28 -13.12 -1.65
CA GLY A 50 14.77 -12.55 -0.39
C GLY A 50 13.34 -12.05 -0.49
N ALA A 51 12.86 -11.35 0.54
CA ALA A 51 11.52 -10.81 0.60
C ALA A 51 11.25 -9.79 -0.51
N VAL A 52 10.02 -9.76 -1.02
CA VAL A 52 9.58 -8.76 -1.99
C VAL A 52 9.32 -7.46 -1.24
N THR A 53 10.19 -6.47 -1.45
CA THR A 53 10.08 -5.15 -0.83
C THR A 53 10.02 -4.07 -1.90
N HIS A 54 9.43 -2.92 -1.58
CA HIS A 54 9.42 -1.76 -2.48
C HIS A 54 10.84 -1.36 -2.92
N ARG A 55 11.78 -1.28 -1.97
CA ARG A 55 13.18 -0.95 -2.25
C ARG A 55 13.86 -1.98 -3.15
N GLY A 56 13.59 -3.27 -2.91
CA GLY A 56 14.14 -4.36 -3.74
C GLY A 56 13.66 -4.27 -5.19
N LEU A 57 12.37 -3.99 -5.41
CA LEU A 57 11.79 -3.80 -6.74
C LEU A 57 12.28 -2.50 -7.41
N ALA A 58 12.44 -1.40 -6.66
CA ALA A 58 12.99 -0.16 -7.17
C ALA A 58 14.45 -0.34 -7.65
N ASN A 59 15.29 -1.00 -6.86
CA ASN A 59 16.67 -1.33 -7.24
C ASN A 59 16.71 -2.28 -8.45
N ALA A 60 15.76 -3.20 -8.56
CA ALA A 60 15.65 -4.08 -9.74
C ALA A 60 15.28 -3.28 -10.99
N MET A 61 14.36 -2.32 -10.87
CA MET A 61 13.97 -1.41 -11.94
C MET A 61 15.16 -0.57 -12.43
N GLU A 62 15.95 -0.04 -11.51
CA GLU A 62 17.14 0.73 -11.84
C GLU A 62 18.15 -0.11 -12.62
N ARG A 63 18.45 -1.34 -12.19
CA ARG A 63 19.33 -2.27 -12.91
C ARG A 63 18.81 -2.59 -14.30
N ALA A 64 17.50 -2.82 -14.44
CA ALA A 64 16.88 -3.07 -15.74
C ALA A 64 16.97 -1.84 -16.67
N ASN A 65 16.78 -0.63 -16.15
CA ASN A 65 16.95 0.62 -16.88
C ASN A 65 18.39 0.79 -17.39
N LEU A 66 19.39 0.50 -16.55
CA LEU A 66 20.79 0.56 -16.95
C LEU A 66 21.11 -0.45 -18.07
N ALA A 67 20.52 -1.65 -18.01
CA ALA A 67 20.68 -2.66 -19.05
C ALA A 67 20.07 -2.21 -20.39
N VAL A 68 18.89 -1.58 -20.36
CA VAL A 68 18.26 -0.96 -21.55
C VAL A 68 19.16 0.12 -22.15
N ARG A 69 19.71 1.01 -21.33
CA ARG A 69 20.64 2.07 -21.79
C ARG A 69 21.92 1.50 -22.42
N ARG A 70 22.31 0.28 -22.06
CA ARG A 70 23.45 -0.45 -22.66
C ARG A 70 23.06 -1.26 -23.89
N GLY A 71 21.83 -1.08 -24.41
CA GLY A 71 21.37 -1.75 -25.64
C GLY A 71 20.88 -3.19 -25.43
N GLN A 72 20.66 -3.66 -24.21
CA GLN A 72 20.15 -5.00 -23.96
C GLN A 72 18.63 -5.05 -24.22
N ALA A 73 18.24 -5.46 -25.42
CA ALA A 73 16.82 -5.44 -25.84
C ALA A 73 15.89 -6.30 -24.98
N ASP A 74 16.38 -7.39 -24.41
CA ASP A 74 15.63 -8.28 -23.54
C ASP A 74 15.31 -7.65 -22.16
N ALA A 75 16.02 -6.62 -21.75
CA ALA A 75 15.77 -5.87 -20.52
C ALA A 75 14.42 -5.10 -20.54
N TYR A 76 13.90 -4.73 -21.71
CA TYR A 76 12.59 -4.08 -21.84
C TYR A 76 11.46 -4.96 -21.28
N GLY A 77 11.51 -6.27 -21.56
CA GLY A 77 10.56 -7.22 -21.02
C GLY A 77 10.61 -7.31 -19.48
N SER A 78 11.82 -7.33 -18.92
CA SER A 78 12.02 -7.33 -17.46
C SER A 78 11.56 -6.02 -16.83
N MET A 79 11.85 -4.86 -17.43
CA MET A 79 11.33 -3.56 -16.96
C MET A 79 9.80 -3.56 -16.85
N SER A 80 9.11 -4.05 -17.89
CA SER A 80 7.65 -4.10 -17.90
C SER A 80 7.11 -5.00 -16.76
N ARG A 81 7.71 -6.17 -16.55
CA ARG A 81 7.31 -7.09 -15.48
C ARG A 81 7.63 -6.55 -14.09
N ILE A 82 8.80 -5.96 -13.88
CA ILE A 82 9.16 -5.33 -12.60
C ILE A 82 8.24 -4.15 -12.31
N GLY A 83 7.91 -3.32 -13.31
CA GLY A 83 6.96 -2.22 -13.15
C GLY A 83 5.55 -2.69 -12.77
N LEU A 84 5.11 -3.82 -13.33
CA LEU A 84 3.85 -4.45 -12.92
C LEU A 84 3.94 -4.99 -11.49
N ALA A 85 5.04 -5.64 -11.10
CA ALA A 85 5.24 -6.11 -9.73
C ALA A 85 5.28 -4.96 -8.72
N MET A 86 5.82 -3.79 -9.08
CA MET A 86 5.79 -2.57 -8.27
C MET A 86 4.34 -2.05 -8.10
N SER A 87 3.58 -2.00 -9.19
CA SER A 87 2.16 -1.58 -9.12
C SER A 87 1.34 -2.51 -8.24
N LEU A 88 1.56 -3.83 -8.34
CA LEU A 88 0.93 -4.81 -7.45
C LEU A 88 1.37 -4.62 -5.99
N HIS A 89 2.64 -4.33 -5.75
CA HIS A 89 3.15 -4.06 -4.40
C HIS A 89 2.44 -2.88 -3.75
N HIS A 90 2.26 -1.78 -4.48
CA HIS A 90 1.51 -0.62 -4.00
C HIS A 90 0.04 -0.96 -3.70
N LEU A 91 -0.64 -1.65 -4.64
CA LEU A 91 -2.04 -2.03 -4.46
C LEU A 91 -2.23 -2.97 -3.25
N ILE A 92 -1.37 -3.98 -3.10
CA ILE A 92 -1.38 -4.89 -1.94
C ILE A 92 -1.16 -4.10 -0.64
N ASN A 93 -0.21 -3.17 -0.63
CA ASN A 93 0.04 -2.33 0.54
C ASN A 93 -1.15 -1.42 0.87
N HIS A 94 -1.83 -0.85 -0.14
CA HIS A 94 -3.06 -0.10 0.09
C HIS A 94 -4.14 -0.98 0.74
N LEU A 95 -4.41 -2.17 0.20
CA LEU A 95 -5.39 -3.10 0.76
C LEU A 95 -5.06 -3.50 2.21
N LEU A 96 -3.82 -3.92 2.47
CA LEU A 96 -3.44 -4.49 3.76
C LEU A 96 -3.12 -3.45 4.83
N CYS A 97 -2.67 -2.25 4.44
CA CYS A 97 -2.12 -1.27 5.38
C CYS A 97 -2.88 0.05 5.42
N GLN A 98 -3.53 0.47 4.33
CA GLN A 98 -4.13 1.79 4.21
C GLN A 98 -5.65 1.78 4.18
N GLY A 99 -6.28 0.73 3.66
CA GLY A 99 -7.73 0.57 3.58
C GLY A 99 -8.26 0.48 2.15
N LEU A 100 -9.57 0.21 2.05
CA LEU A 100 -10.21 -0.04 0.78
C LEU A 100 -10.32 1.23 -0.08
N ALA A 101 -10.54 2.40 0.54
CA ALA A 101 -10.58 3.69 -0.17
C ALA A 101 -9.26 3.98 -0.88
N ALA A 102 -8.12 3.78 -0.20
CA ALA A 102 -6.81 3.98 -0.81
C ALA A 102 -6.55 3.02 -1.98
N ALA A 103 -7.05 1.78 -1.89
CA ALA A 103 -6.96 0.82 -2.99
C ALA A 103 -7.83 1.22 -4.18
N LYS A 104 -9.07 1.70 -3.95
CA LYS A 104 -9.97 2.23 -4.98
C LYS A 104 -9.31 3.41 -5.71
N GLU A 105 -8.88 4.42 -4.97
CA GLU A 105 -8.23 5.61 -5.52
C GLU A 105 -6.97 5.27 -6.32
N PHE A 106 -6.15 4.32 -5.85
CA PHE A 106 -5.00 3.86 -6.62
C PHE A 106 -5.42 3.31 -7.98
N LEU A 107 -6.48 2.49 -8.05
CA LEU A 107 -6.99 1.93 -9.30
C LEU A 107 -7.57 3.01 -10.21
N ASP A 108 -8.30 3.98 -9.66
CA ASP A 108 -8.89 5.09 -10.40
C ASP A 108 -7.80 6.00 -11.00
N ARG A 109 -6.75 6.31 -10.24
CA ARG A 109 -5.59 7.05 -10.75
C ARG A 109 -4.87 6.31 -11.89
N LYS A 110 -4.83 4.97 -11.85
CA LYS A 110 -4.26 4.16 -12.93
C LYS A 110 -5.15 4.16 -14.18
N GLU A 111 -6.43 4.41 -14.05
CA GLU A 111 -7.38 4.48 -15.17
C GLU A 111 -7.48 5.87 -15.79
N THR A 112 -7.55 6.92 -14.98
CA THR A 112 -7.86 8.29 -15.42
C THR A 112 -6.71 9.28 -15.21
N GLY A 113 -5.67 8.92 -14.45
CA GLY A 113 -4.56 9.80 -14.13
C GLY A 113 -3.47 9.84 -15.21
N GLU A 114 -2.40 10.59 -14.94
CA GLU A 114 -1.23 10.72 -15.83
C GLU A 114 -0.58 9.37 -16.21
N ASP A 115 -0.80 8.35 -15.39
CA ASP A 115 -0.28 6.99 -15.64
C ASP A 115 -1.20 6.14 -16.54
N ALA A 116 -2.39 6.61 -16.92
CA ALA A 116 -3.38 5.82 -17.66
C ALA A 116 -2.84 5.31 -19.01
N GLU A 117 -2.07 6.12 -19.70
CA GLU A 117 -1.44 5.78 -20.97
C GLU A 117 -0.27 4.80 -20.85
N LYS A 118 0.29 4.62 -19.65
CA LYS A 118 1.42 3.71 -19.45
C LYS A 118 1.01 2.26 -19.68
N LYS A 119 1.83 1.52 -20.43
CA LYS A 119 1.61 0.10 -20.75
C LYS A 119 1.35 -0.74 -19.49
N ASN A 120 2.05 -0.46 -18.39
CA ASN A 120 1.88 -1.20 -17.13
C ASN A 120 0.52 -0.96 -16.48
N SER A 121 -0.02 0.26 -16.54
CA SER A 121 -1.37 0.58 -16.05
C SER A 121 -2.43 -0.17 -16.85
N ARG A 122 -2.33 -0.14 -18.18
CA ARG A 122 -3.24 -0.88 -19.06
C ARG A 122 -3.16 -2.40 -18.84
N ASN A 123 -1.96 -2.95 -18.66
CA ASN A 123 -1.78 -4.38 -18.39
C ASN A 123 -2.37 -4.78 -17.02
N LEU A 124 -2.19 -3.93 -15.99
CA LEU A 124 -2.77 -4.14 -14.67
C LEU A 124 -4.30 -4.17 -14.75
N LEU A 125 -4.90 -3.13 -15.33
CA LEU A 125 -6.35 -2.94 -15.33
C LEU A 125 -7.11 -3.96 -16.19
N ARG A 126 -6.48 -4.52 -17.24
CA ARG A 126 -7.06 -5.55 -18.10
C ARG A 126 -7.11 -6.94 -17.46
N ASP A 127 -6.36 -7.16 -16.40
CA ASP A 127 -6.29 -8.46 -15.73
C ASP A 127 -7.61 -8.79 -15.01
N SER A 128 -8.08 -10.02 -15.13
CA SER A 128 -9.35 -10.46 -14.53
C SER A 128 -9.34 -10.35 -13.00
N ARG A 129 -8.18 -10.54 -12.36
CA ARG A 129 -8.01 -10.40 -10.91
C ARG A 129 -8.28 -8.98 -10.44
N ILE A 130 -7.87 -7.98 -11.23
CA ILE A 130 -8.13 -6.55 -10.92
C ILE A 130 -9.59 -6.21 -11.13
N ARG A 131 -10.22 -6.76 -12.17
CA ARG A 131 -11.68 -6.56 -12.39
C ARG A 131 -12.47 -7.15 -11.23
N SER A 132 -12.21 -8.40 -10.86
CA SER A 132 -12.85 -9.06 -9.71
C SER A 132 -12.60 -8.31 -8.40
N LEU A 133 -11.39 -7.77 -8.19
CA LEU A 133 -11.11 -6.92 -7.04
C LEU A 133 -11.97 -5.66 -7.04
N ARG A 134 -12.10 -4.97 -8.19
CA ARG A 134 -12.93 -3.75 -8.30
C ARG A 134 -14.39 -4.04 -7.96
N ASP A 135 -14.94 -5.13 -8.49
CA ASP A 135 -16.31 -5.55 -8.19
C ASP A 135 -16.49 -5.77 -6.69
N SER A 136 -15.58 -6.51 -6.06
CA SER A 136 -15.60 -6.73 -4.61
C SER A 136 -15.46 -5.43 -3.81
N LEU A 137 -14.58 -4.53 -4.22
CA LEU A 137 -14.39 -3.24 -3.55
C LEU A 137 -15.63 -2.34 -3.67
N ALA A 138 -16.40 -2.42 -4.76
CA ALA A 138 -17.63 -1.64 -4.92
C ALA A 138 -18.71 -2.03 -3.91
N GLU A 139 -18.79 -3.31 -3.56
CA GLU A 139 -19.80 -3.86 -2.65
C GLU A 139 -19.41 -3.75 -1.17
N MET A 140 -18.11 -3.62 -0.86
CA MET A 140 -17.64 -3.61 0.53
C MET A 140 -17.76 -2.21 1.16
N PRO A 141 -18.33 -2.13 2.39
CA PRO A 141 -18.30 -0.90 3.16
C PRO A 141 -16.86 -0.55 3.55
N GLU A 142 -16.58 0.76 3.64
CA GLU A 142 -15.28 1.22 4.13
C GLU A 142 -15.09 0.81 5.58
N SER A 143 -14.31 -0.22 5.82
CA SER A 143 -13.94 -0.66 7.17
C SER A 143 -12.44 -0.88 7.23
N HIS A 144 -11.72 0.08 7.82
CA HIS A 144 -10.30 -0.10 8.09
C HIS A 144 -10.08 -0.35 9.58
N SER A 145 -9.55 -1.52 9.92
CA SER A 145 -9.30 -1.90 11.32
C SER A 145 -8.39 -0.91 12.08
N LYS A 146 -7.45 -0.26 11.37
CA LYS A 146 -6.58 0.78 11.96
C LYS A 146 -7.36 2.05 12.32
N VAL A 147 -8.25 2.53 11.45
CA VAL A 147 -9.10 3.70 11.73
C VAL A 147 -9.98 3.42 12.94
N GLY A 148 -10.59 2.24 13.02
CA GLY A 148 -11.36 1.82 14.18
C GLY A 148 -10.54 1.72 15.47
N ALA A 149 -9.28 1.25 15.37
CA ALA A 149 -8.37 1.19 16.51
C ALA A 149 -7.98 2.59 17.01
N VAL A 150 -7.62 3.50 16.11
CA VAL A 150 -7.32 4.90 16.45
C VAL A 150 -8.53 5.57 17.09
N ARG A 151 -9.72 5.42 16.51
CA ARG A 151 -10.96 5.96 17.07
C ARG A 151 -11.19 5.49 18.50
N ARG A 152 -10.96 4.20 18.78
CA ARG A 152 -11.11 3.62 20.12
C ARG A 152 -10.10 4.22 21.10
N LEU A 153 -8.82 4.32 20.71
CA LEU A 153 -7.76 4.91 21.53
C LEU A 153 -8.05 6.38 21.87
N VAL A 154 -8.41 7.18 20.87
CA VAL A 154 -8.75 8.59 21.05
C VAL A 154 -9.95 8.73 22.00
N ARG A 155 -11.00 7.94 21.79
CA ARG A 155 -12.18 7.94 22.68
C ARG A 155 -11.81 7.59 24.12
N GLU A 156 -10.99 6.57 24.31
CA GLU A 156 -10.55 6.14 25.63
C GLU A 156 -9.72 7.21 26.32
N ARG A 157 -8.82 7.87 25.58
CA ARG A 157 -8.00 8.97 26.13
C ARG A 157 -8.86 10.16 26.55
N ILE A 158 -9.79 10.62 25.70
CA ILE A 158 -10.70 11.71 26.02
C ILE A 158 -11.59 11.37 27.24
N ARG A 159 -12.03 10.11 27.38
CA ARG A 159 -12.79 9.67 28.56
C ARG A 159 -11.99 9.76 29.86
N ARG A 160 -10.69 9.42 29.81
CA ARG A 160 -9.81 9.46 30.99
C ARG A 160 -9.42 10.89 31.35
N ASP A 161 -9.19 11.71 30.35
CA ASP A 161 -8.75 13.08 30.49
C ASP A 161 -9.33 13.94 29.36
N PRO A 162 -10.47 14.63 29.63
CA PRO A 162 -11.16 15.46 28.63
C PRO A 162 -10.32 16.62 28.09
N GLU A 163 -9.33 17.09 28.84
CA GLU A 163 -8.43 18.17 28.45
C GLU A 163 -7.23 17.69 27.64
N SER A 164 -7.15 16.37 27.34
CA SER A 164 -6.05 15.80 26.55
C SER A 164 -5.98 16.41 25.16
N ARG A 165 -4.78 16.81 24.77
CA ARG A 165 -4.48 17.22 23.38
C ARG A 165 -3.92 16.01 22.63
N ILE A 166 -4.55 15.65 21.51
CA ILE A 166 -4.21 14.47 20.73
C ILE A 166 -3.86 14.89 19.32
N ILE A 167 -2.71 14.45 18.83
CA ILE A 167 -2.29 14.61 17.44
C ILE A 167 -2.18 13.24 16.81
N VAL A 168 -2.83 13.07 15.66
CA VAL A 168 -2.79 11.82 14.87
C VAL A 168 -2.08 12.09 13.56
N PHE A 169 -0.98 11.38 13.31
CA PHE A 169 -0.25 11.46 12.05
C PHE A 169 -0.61 10.30 11.14
N ALA A 170 -0.80 10.57 9.86
CA ALA A 170 -1.00 9.57 8.83
C ALA A 170 -0.13 9.88 7.59
N THR A 171 0.33 8.83 6.91
CA THR A 171 1.23 8.96 5.76
C THR A 171 0.49 9.41 4.49
N TYR A 172 -0.81 9.08 4.37
CA TYR A 172 -1.59 9.29 3.16
C TYR A 172 -2.78 10.20 3.44
N ARG A 173 -3.11 11.10 2.47
CA ARG A 173 -4.21 12.06 2.58
C ARG A 173 -5.56 11.37 2.82
N ASP A 174 -5.82 10.27 2.12
CA ASP A 174 -7.08 9.53 2.26
C ASP A 174 -7.24 8.92 3.64
N THR A 175 -6.13 8.46 4.25
CA THR A 175 -6.13 8.00 5.65
C THR A 175 -6.44 9.16 6.60
N VAL A 176 -5.95 10.37 6.33
CA VAL A 176 -6.29 11.58 7.11
C VAL A 176 -7.79 11.85 7.03
N SER A 177 -8.36 11.89 5.82
CA SER A 177 -9.79 12.13 5.61
C SER A 177 -10.67 11.06 6.29
N ALA A 178 -10.28 9.78 6.20
CA ALA A 178 -10.99 8.69 6.88
C ALA A 178 -10.93 8.83 8.41
N LEU A 179 -9.78 9.22 8.96
CA LEU A 179 -9.61 9.48 10.38
C LEU A 179 -10.41 10.71 10.84
N GLU A 180 -10.38 11.80 10.08
CA GLU A 180 -11.17 13.00 10.34
C GLU A 180 -12.66 12.64 10.46
N THR A 181 -13.20 11.96 9.45
CA THR A 181 -14.59 11.48 9.47
C THR A 181 -14.89 10.59 10.68
N ALA A 182 -13.99 9.69 11.02
CA ALA A 182 -14.18 8.76 12.14
C ALA A 182 -14.10 9.44 13.51
N LEU A 183 -13.38 10.57 13.62
CA LEU A 183 -13.14 11.28 14.88
C LEU A 183 -14.11 12.45 15.12
N LEU A 184 -14.76 12.98 14.06
CA LEU A 184 -15.70 14.10 14.16
C LEU A 184 -16.83 13.92 15.19
N ASN A 185 -17.22 12.69 15.50
CA ASN A 185 -18.34 12.35 16.39
C ASN A 185 -17.88 11.77 17.74
N LEU A 186 -16.67 12.10 18.21
CA LEU A 186 -16.12 11.62 19.46
C LEU A 186 -16.38 12.55 20.67
N LYS A 187 -17.24 13.56 20.52
CA LYS A 187 -17.64 14.42 21.62
C LYS A 187 -18.57 13.69 22.59
#